data_5d62a5d7d2450e93349db8d489017213
#
_entry.id   5d62a5d7d2450e93349db8d489017213
#
_cell.length_a   1.000
_cell.length_b   1.000
_cell.length_c   1.000
_cell.angle_alpha   90.00
_cell.angle_beta   90.00
_cell.angle_gamma   90.00
#
_symmetry.space_group_name_H-M   'P 1'
#
loop_
_entity.id
_entity.type
_entity.pdbx_description
1 polymer ?
#
loop_
_entity_poly.entity_id
_entity_poly.type
_entity_poly.pdbx_seq_one_letter_code
_entity_poly.pdbx_strand_id
1 'polypeptide(L)' 'MPDEPVKRLAPRMRRILELVYSIEGVGEARVWEWDQKIAVGVRATATTSPSDLLKRIESQIVVVREPGETWTFGLLED' A
#
# COMPACT_ATOMS: atom_id res chain seq x y z
N MET A 1 -21.31 -0.02 17.91
CA MET A 1 -20.76 -0.06 17.53
C MET A 1 -20.07 0.19 17.17
N PRO A 2 -19.87 0.16 17.24
CA PRO A 2 -19.09 0.43 16.74
C PRO A 2 -18.56 0.32 15.96
N ASP A 3 -18.54 0.29 15.46
CA ASP A 3 -18.02 0.19 14.74
C ASP A 3 -17.58 0.49 14.06
N GLU A 4 -17.46 0.41 14.03
CA GLU A 4 -16.92 0.73 13.47
C GLU A 4 -16.45 1.26 12.41
N PRO A 5 -16.41 2.34 12.44
CA PRO A 5 -15.94 3.00 11.22
C PRO A 5 -14.55 2.61 10.85
N VAL A 6 -13.78 2.21 11.79
CA VAL A 6 -12.42 1.73 11.49
C VAL A 6 -12.43 0.53 10.59
N LYS A 7 -13.54 -0.13 10.53
CA LYS A 7 -13.63 -1.30 9.67
C LYS A 7 -13.83 -0.93 8.23
N ARG A 8 -14.21 0.30 8.02
CA ARG A 8 -14.41 0.77 6.66
C ARG A 8 -13.28 1.71 6.33
N LEU A 9 -12.43 1.25 5.45
CA LEU A 9 -11.39 2.10 4.95
C LEU A 9 -12.02 3.26 4.19
N ALA A 10 -11.41 4.42 4.27
CA ALA A 10 -11.80 5.51 3.40
C ALA A 10 -11.72 5.02 1.95
N PRO A 11 -12.58 5.53 1.07
CA PRO A 11 -12.57 5.05 -0.32
C PRO A 11 -11.19 5.14 -0.96
N ARG A 12 -10.44 6.16 -0.63
CA ARG A 12 -9.11 6.32 -1.19
C ARG A 12 -8.16 5.24 -0.70
N MET A 13 -8.22 4.93 0.59
CA MET A 13 -7.36 3.88 1.15
C MET A 13 -7.68 2.53 0.54
N ARG A 14 -8.96 2.27 0.32
CA ARG A 14 -9.36 1.05 -0.34
C ARG A 14 -8.80 0.97 -1.74
N ARG A 15 -8.86 2.08 -2.48
CA ARG A 15 -8.33 2.12 -3.83
C ARG A 15 -6.84 1.85 -3.84
N ILE A 16 -6.11 2.42 -2.89
CA ILE A 16 -4.68 2.18 -2.79
C ILE A 16 -4.41 0.71 -2.54
N LEU A 17 -5.13 0.11 -1.60
CA LEU A 17 -4.94 -1.32 -1.33
C LEU A 17 -5.27 -2.17 -2.54
N GLU A 18 -6.36 -1.86 -3.24
CA GLU A 18 -6.73 -2.62 -4.42
C GLU A 18 -5.66 -2.53 -5.48
N LEU A 19 -5.11 -1.33 -5.67
CA LEU A 19 -4.05 -1.16 -6.64
C LEU A 19 -2.83 -1.99 -6.25
N VAL A 20 -2.42 -1.92 -4.98
CA VAL A 20 -1.24 -2.64 -4.53
C VAL A 20 -1.44 -4.15 -4.68
N TYR A 21 -2.62 -4.64 -4.30
CA TYR A 21 -2.88 -6.08 -4.43
C TYR A 21 -2.97 -6.54 -5.88
N SER A 22 -3.22 -5.63 -6.80
CA SER A 22 -3.26 -5.99 -8.21
C SER A 22 -1.87 -6.14 -8.82
N ILE A 23 -0.84 -5.72 -8.11
CA ILE A 23 0.52 -5.80 -8.61
C ILE A 23 1.03 -7.21 -8.42
N GLU A 24 1.56 -7.78 -9.49
CA GLU A 24 2.08 -9.14 -9.44
C GLU A 24 3.25 -9.20 -8.45
N GLY A 25 3.24 -10.19 -7.59
CA GLY A 25 4.28 -10.37 -6.61
C GLY A 25 3.91 -9.94 -5.20
N VAL A 26 2.75 -9.30 -5.02
CA VAL A 26 2.29 -8.89 -3.70
C VAL A 26 1.55 -10.05 -3.05
N GLY A 27 2.09 -10.55 -1.94
CA GLY A 27 1.42 -11.58 -1.16
C GLY A 27 0.55 -10.99 -0.06
N GLU A 28 0.97 -9.87 0.50
CA GLU A 28 0.22 -9.19 1.54
C GLU A 28 0.57 -7.72 1.47
N ALA A 29 -0.40 -6.86 1.80
CA ALA A 29 -0.17 -5.42 1.81
C ALA A 29 -0.93 -4.77 2.95
N ARG A 30 -0.33 -3.70 3.48
CA ARG A 30 -0.96 -2.86 4.48
C ARG A 30 -0.65 -1.42 4.13
N VAL A 31 -1.61 -0.54 4.45
CA VAL A 31 -1.45 0.88 4.18
C VAL A 31 -1.81 1.65 5.44
N TRP A 32 -0.96 2.60 5.80
CA TRP A 32 -1.22 3.49 6.92
C TRP A 32 -1.24 4.92 6.41
N GLU A 33 -2.11 5.74 7.00
CA GLU A 33 -2.23 7.13 6.60
C GLU A 33 -2.18 8.03 7.82
N TRP A 34 -1.36 9.06 7.74
CA TRP A 34 -1.32 10.16 8.70
C TRP A 34 -1.48 11.44 7.91
N ASP A 35 -1.34 12.58 8.58
CA ASP A 35 -1.34 13.87 7.92
C ASP A 35 -0.47 13.86 6.68
N GLN A 36 -1.05 13.71 5.53
CA GLN A 36 -0.35 13.76 4.24
C GLN A 36 0.83 12.83 4.12
N LYS A 37 0.89 11.83 4.98
CA LYS A 37 1.91 10.79 4.90
C LYS A 37 1.24 9.45 4.71
N ILE A 38 1.73 8.68 3.78
CA ILE A 38 1.19 7.36 3.51
C ILE A 38 2.32 6.36 3.52
N ALA A 39 2.15 5.29 4.26
CA ALA A 39 3.12 4.21 4.30
C ALA A 39 2.48 2.96 3.74
N VAL A 40 3.22 2.28 2.87
CA VAL A 40 2.77 1.04 2.28
C VAL A 40 3.76 -0.04 2.67
N GLY A 41 3.26 -1.08 3.34
CA GLY A 41 4.07 -2.25 3.67
C GLY A 41 3.58 -3.43 2.87
N VAL A 42 4.50 -4.19 2.31
CA VAL A 42 4.15 -5.32 1.49
C VAL A 42 5.01 -6.52 1.84
N ARG A 43 4.47 -7.69 1.58
CA ARG A 43 5.20 -8.94 1.64
C ARG A 43 5.22 -9.55 0.26
N ALA A 44 6.41 -9.83 -0.25
CA ALA A 44 6.54 -10.41 -1.57
C ALA A 44 6.18 -11.89 -1.54
N THR A 45 5.67 -12.40 -2.65
CA THR A 45 5.50 -13.83 -2.80
C THR A 45 6.87 -14.50 -2.86
N ALA A 46 6.87 -15.83 -2.70
CA ALA A 46 8.13 -16.58 -2.61
C ALA A 46 8.99 -16.46 -3.86
N THR A 47 8.38 -16.19 -5.00
CA THR A 47 9.11 -16.14 -6.26
C THR A 47 9.43 -14.74 -6.73
N THR A 48 9.16 -13.73 -5.90
CA THR A 48 9.32 -12.34 -6.31
C THR A 48 10.42 -11.70 -5.47
N SER A 49 11.33 -11.00 -6.13
CA SER A 49 12.36 -10.23 -5.46
C SER A 49 11.71 -9.06 -4.72
N PRO A 50 11.94 -8.91 -3.41
CA PRO A 50 11.35 -7.80 -2.67
C PRO A 50 11.74 -6.42 -3.23
N SER A 51 12.99 -6.23 -3.63
CA SER A 51 13.40 -4.93 -4.13
C SER A 51 12.74 -4.63 -5.47
N ASP A 52 12.57 -5.64 -6.32
CA ASP A 52 11.85 -5.44 -7.59
C ASP A 52 10.39 -5.11 -7.32
N LEU A 53 9.80 -5.77 -6.33
CA LEU A 53 8.41 -5.50 -5.98
C LEU A 53 8.24 -4.05 -5.54
N LEU A 54 9.13 -3.55 -4.70
CA LEU A 54 9.01 -2.17 -4.23
C LEU A 54 9.10 -1.19 -5.40
N LYS A 55 9.97 -1.46 -6.37
CA LYS A 55 10.07 -0.61 -7.54
C LYS A 55 8.79 -0.61 -8.36
N ARG A 56 8.17 -1.78 -8.51
CA ARG A 56 6.90 -1.87 -9.23
C ARG A 56 5.82 -1.07 -8.53
N ILE A 57 5.77 -1.18 -7.19
CA ILE A 57 4.76 -0.46 -6.43
C ILE A 57 4.97 1.04 -6.59
N GLU A 58 6.20 1.51 -6.47
CA GLU A 58 6.47 2.93 -6.61
C GLU A 58 6.02 3.45 -7.96
N SER A 59 6.25 2.70 -9.02
CA SER A 59 5.87 3.16 -10.34
C SER A 59 4.36 3.12 -10.56
N GLN A 60 3.66 2.20 -9.93
CA GLN A 60 2.21 2.09 -10.09
C GLN A 60 1.46 3.10 -9.23
N ILE A 61 2.02 3.45 -8.09
CA ILE A 61 1.31 4.28 -7.12
C ILE A 61 1.12 5.72 -7.60
N VAL A 62 1.88 6.11 -8.63
CA VAL A 62 1.78 7.48 -9.13
C VAL A 62 0.37 7.83 -9.59
N VAL A 63 -0.43 6.82 -9.97
CA VAL A 63 -1.79 7.09 -10.44
C VAL A 63 -2.73 7.50 -9.32
N VAL A 64 -2.37 7.21 -8.06
CA VAL A 64 -3.20 7.58 -6.91
C VAL A 64 -2.52 8.59 -6.01
N ARG A 65 -1.29 8.94 -6.29
CA ARG A 65 -0.53 9.87 -5.47
C ARG A 65 -1.01 11.29 -5.71
N GLU A 66 -1.12 12.06 -4.63
CA GLU A 66 -1.54 13.44 -4.72
C GLU A 66 -0.41 14.37 -4.35
N PRO A 67 -0.42 15.61 -4.87
CA PRO A 67 0.62 16.58 -4.52
C PRO A 67 0.66 16.83 -3.02
N GLY A 68 1.84 17.02 -2.49
CA GLY A 68 2.02 17.32 -1.08
C GLY A 68 2.08 16.11 -0.19
N GLU A 69 1.86 14.92 -0.72
CA GLU A 69 1.91 13.71 0.08
C GLU A 69 3.32 13.13 0.10
N THR A 70 3.67 12.61 1.27
CA THR A 70 4.92 11.87 1.41
C THR A 70 4.59 10.38 1.49
N TRP A 71 5.13 9.61 0.59
CA TRP A 71 4.91 8.17 0.54
C TRP A 71 6.17 7.43 0.92
N THR A 72 6.02 6.42 1.76
CA THR A 72 7.11 5.53 2.09
C THR A 72 6.69 4.10 1.81
N PHE A 73 7.65 3.29 1.44
CA PHE A 73 7.41 1.90 1.08
C PHE A 73 8.38 1.01 1.84
N GLY A 74 7.90 -0.13 2.28
CA GLY A 74 8.76 -1.05 3.00
C GLY A 74 8.21 -2.44 2.97
N LEU A 75 9.00 -3.37 3.50
CA LEU A 75 8.62 -4.76 3.58
C LEU A 75 8.00 -5.03 4.93
N LEU A 76 6.93 -5.81 4.92
CA LEU A 76 6.32 -6.27 6.18
C LEU A 76 7.21 -7.33 6.79
N GLU A 77 7.34 -7.28 8.10
CA GLU A 77 8.10 -8.27 8.85
C GLU A 77 7.16 -9.08 9.71
N ASP A 78 7.53 -10.30 9.93
CA ASP A 78 6.74 -11.20 10.78
C ASP A 78 6.88 -10.86 12.25
#